data_6df08cb4d15d780b647417d85005eb04
#
_entry.id   6df08cb4d15d780b647417d85005eb04
#
_cell.length_a   1.000
_cell.length_b   1.000
_cell.length_c   1.000
_cell.angle_alpha   90.00
_cell.angle_beta   90.00
_cell.angle_gamma   90.00
#
_symmetry.space_group_name_H-M   'P 1'
#
loop_
_entity.id
_entity.type
_entity.pdbx_description
1 polymer ?
#
loop_
_entity_poly.entity_id
_entity_poly.type
_entity_poly.pdbx_seq_one_letter_code
_entity_poly.pdbx_strand_id
1 'polypeptide(L)'
;MTWRPYGEMTPLLKAFRTGEGPSNLLALECFLLCADKPRTMAELEELTGCANGPVNKAVRTLTPWFDAKAGVVVRPRLHLIQRRRILGGRGYRMHVTTKGRKLLEG
;
A
#
# COMPACT_ATOMS: atom_id res chain seq x y z
N MET A 1 -10.43 -7.35 -16.16
CA MET A 1 -9.89 -8.15 -15.06
C MET A 1 -10.85 -9.30 -14.76
N THR A 2 -10.33 -10.51 -14.81
CA THR A 2 -11.15 -11.68 -14.52
C THR A 2 -11.36 -11.79 -13.00
N TRP A 3 -12.61 -11.89 -12.57
CA TRP A 3 -12.90 -12.08 -11.16
C TRP A 3 -12.51 -13.47 -10.71
N ARG A 4 -11.77 -13.53 -9.63
CA ARG A 4 -11.44 -14.78 -8.96
C ARG A 4 -12.61 -15.23 -8.09
N PRO A 5 -12.73 -16.53 -7.83
CA PRO A 5 -13.70 -17.00 -6.84
C PRO A 5 -13.54 -16.27 -5.50
N TYR A 6 -14.64 -16.03 -4.83
CA TYR A 6 -14.62 -15.26 -3.58
C TYR A 6 -13.65 -15.84 -2.54
N GLY A 7 -13.51 -17.16 -2.49
CA GLY A 7 -12.58 -17.81 -1.57
C GLY A 7 -11.12 -17.45 -1.78
N GLU A 8 -10.73 -17.10 -3.03
CA GLU A 8 -9.36 -16.70 -3.32
C GLU A 8 -9.00 -15.32 -2.78
N MET A 9 -10.00 -14.49 -2.49
CA MET A 9 -9.80 -13.17 -1.90
C MET A 9 -9.66 -13.22 -0.38
N THR A 10 -10.00 -14.35 0.23
CA THR A 10 -9.98 -14.48 1.70
C THR A 10 -8.61 -14.20 2.32
N PRO A 11 -7.47 -14.71 1.76
CA PRO A 11 -6.16 -14.41 2.34
C PRO A 11 -5.85 -12.92 2.31
N LEU A 12 -6.21 -12.23 1.22
CA LEU A 12 -6.01 -10.79 1.08
C LEU A 12 -6.83 -10.02 2.12
N LEU A 13 -8.12 -10.32 2.21
CA LEU A 13 -9.02 -9.68 3.17
C LEU A 13 -8.57 -9.94 4.60
N LYS A 14 -8.16 -11.17 4.90
CA LYS A 14 -7.68 -11.54 6.24
C LYS A 14 -6.45 -10.74 6.62
N ALA A 15 -5.49 -10.58 5.69
CA ALA A 15 -4.27 -9.81 5.95
C ALA A 15 -4.60 -8.36 6.33
N PHE A 16 -5.54 -7.74 5.63
CA PHE A 16 -5.93 -6.36 5.92
C PHE A 16 -6.86 -6.24 7.13
N ARG A 17 -7.70 -7.25 7.36
CA ARG A 17 -8.62 -7.25 8.51
C ARG A 17 -7.89 -7.27 9.85
N THR A 18 -6.73 -7.90 9.92
CA THR A 18 -5.94 -7.96 11.16
C THR A 18 -5.13 -6.70 11.42
N GLY A 19 -5.17 -5.73 10.51
CA GLY A 19 -4.57 -4.42 10.74
C GLY A 19 -5.42 -3.57 11.67
N GLU A 20 -4.98 -2.35 11.93
CA GLU A 20 -5.63 -1.48 12.90
C GLU A 20 -6.47 -0.38 12.24
N GLY A 21 -7.73 -0.30 12.69
CA GLY A 21 -8.60 0.83 12.49
C GLY A 21 -9.06 1.13 11.06
N PRO A 22 -9.68 2.32 10.87
CA PRO A 22 -10.28 2.71 9.58
C PRO A 22 -9.31 2.82 8.42
N SER A 23 -8.02 3.05 8.69
CA SER A 23 -6.99 3.14 7.65
C SER A 23 -6.80 1.82 6.89
N ASN A 24 -7.35 0.73 7.40
CA ASN A 24 -7.24 -0.59 6.81
C ASN A 24 -7.89 -0.66 5.42
N LEU A 25 -9.08 -0.11 5.26
CA LEU A 25 -9.76 -0.10 3.95
C LEU A 25 -9.03 0.80 2.96
N LEU A 26 -8.58 1.96 3.40
CA LEU A 26 -7.82 2.85 2.54
C LEU A 26 -6.47 2.23 2.16
N ALA A 27 -5.82 1.52 3.09
CA ALA A 27 -4.59 0.80 2.81
C ALA A 27 -4.81 -0.28 1.75
N LEU A 28 -5.92 -1.02 1.84
CA LEU A 28 -6.29 -2.01 0.84
C LEU A 28 -6.50 -1.37 -0.53
N GLU A 29 -7.20 -0.26 -0.57
CA GLU A 29 -7.44 0.48 -1.82
C GLU A 29 -6.12 0.95 -2.44
N CYS A 30 -5.23 1.55 -1.66
CA CYS A 30 -3.91 1.97 -2.13
C CYS A 30 -3.10 0.78 -2.65
N PHE A 31 -3.12 -0.34 -1.94
CA PHE A 31 -2.43 -1.55 -2.35
C PHE A 31 -2.93 -2.04 -3.71
N LEU A 32 -4.26 -2.11 -3.90
CA LEU A 32 -4.85 -2.57 -5.15
C LEU A 32 -4.55 -1.61 -6.31
N LEU A 33 -4.55 -0.31 -6.06
CA LEU A 33 -4.19 0.68 -7.07
C LEU A 33 -2.73 0.52 -7.51
N CYS A 34 -1.83 0.27 -6.55
CA CYS A 34 -0.42 0.02 -6.85
C CYS A 34 -0.20 -1.32 -7.53
N ALA A 35 -1.08 -2.30 -7.29
CA ALA A 35 -1.03 -3.60 -7.96
C ALA A 35 -1.40 -3.49 -9.44
N ASP A 36 -2.30 -2.57 -9.78
CA ASP A 36 -2.69 -2.29 -11.16
C ASP A 36 -1.49 -1.71 -11.93
N LYS A 37 -0.88 -0.67 -11.38
CA LYS A 37 0.41 -0.13 -11.86
C LYS A 37 1.02 0.73 -10.76
N PRO A 38 2.36 0.96 -10.79
CA PRO A 38 2.99 1.81 -9.80
C PRO A 38 2.37 3.21 -9.78
N ARG A 39 2.19 3.76 -8.57
CA ARG A 39 1.53 5.05 -8.35
C ARG A 39 2.39 5.98 -7.50
N THR A 40 2.29 7.28 -7.78
CA THR A 40 2.85 8.32 -6.92
C THR A 40 1.85 8.62 -5.80
N MET A 41 2.31 9.33 -4.76
CA MET A 41 1.40 9.78 -3.69
C MET A 41 0.30 10.67 -4.24
N ALA A 42 0.63 11.60 -5.16
CA ALA A 42 -0.36 12.47 -5.77
C ALA A 42 -1.44 11.68 -6.52
N GLU A 43 -1.03 10.64 -7.25
CA GLU A 43 -1.97 9.78 -7.95
C GLU A 43 -2.88 9.02 -6.98
N LEU A 44 -2.33 8.54 -5.86
CA LEU A 44 -3.13 7.87 -4.85
C LEU A 44 -4.16 8.80 -4.21
N GLU A 45 -3.76 10.04 -3.93
CA GLU A 45 -4.71 11.05 -3.40
C GLU A 45 -5.84 11.31 -4.39
N GLU A 46 -5.52 11.49 -5.66
CA GLU A 46 -6.49 11.75 -6.69
C GLU A 46 -7.45 10.55 -6.89
N LEU A 47 -6.89 9.35 -7.01
CA LEU A 47 -7.68 8.14 -7.27
C LEU A 47 -8.54 7.71 -6.10
N THR A 48 -8.07 7.92 -4.87
CA THR A 48 -8.87 7.57 -3.68
C THR A 48 -9.83 8.67 -3.27
N GLY A 49 -9.60 9.90 -3.74
CA GLY A 49 -10.36 11.06 -3.30
C GLY A 49 -10.05 11.48 -1.87
N CYS A 50 -8.95 11.00 -1.31
CA CYS A 50 -8.55 11.30 0.06
C CYS A 50 -7.39 12.28 0.08
N ALA A 51 -7.29 13.06 1.18
CA ALA A 51 -6.20 14.00 1.37
C ALA A 51 -4.88 13.29 1.67
N ASN A 52 -3.77 14.04 1.61
CA ASN A 52 -2.42 13.52 1.84
C ASN A 52 -2.26 12.82 3.19
N GLY A 53 -2.79 13.39 4.27
CA GLY A 53 -2.65 12.82 5.60
C GLY A 53 -3.14 11.38 5.71
N PRO A 54 -4.42 11.11 5.42
CA PRO A 54 -4.95 9.75 5.43
C PRO A 54 -4.22 8.80 4.47
N VAL A 55 -3.91 9.25 3.25
CA VAL A 55 -3.20 8.42 2.26
C VAL A 55 -1.79 8.08 2.75
N ASN A 56 -1.07 9.05 3.29
CA ASN A 56 0.26 8.82 3.82
C ASN A 56 0.24 7.82 4.98
N LYS A 57 -0.74 7.94 5.88
CA LYS A 57 -0.93 7.01 6.98
C LYS A 57 -1.20 5.60 6.47
N ALA A 58 -2.06 5.47 5.46
CA ALA A 58 -2.37 4.18 4.85
C ALA A 58 -1.12 3.55 4.22
N VAL A 59 -0.35 4.33 3.46
CA VAL A 59 0.89 3.86 2.82
C VAL A 59 1.91 3.42 3.86
N ARG A 60 2.01 4.13 4.99
CA ARG A 60 2.93 3.78 6.07
C ARG A 60 2.62 2.42 6.71
N THR A 61 1.40 1.93 6.59
CA THR A 61 1.06 0.59 7.08
C THR A 61 1.56 -0.51 6.16
N LEU A 62 1.99 -0.17 4.95
CA LEU A 62 2.38 -1.11 3.90
C LEU A 62 3.86 -1.03 3.51
N THR A 63 4.57 0.01 3.92
CA THR A 63 5.97 0.22 3.55
C THR A 63 6.77 0.79 4.73
N PRO A 64 8.07 0.44 4.86
CA PRO A 64 8.92 1.05 5.89
C PRO A 64 8.98 2.57 5.72
N TRP A 65 9.05 3.28 6.82
CA TRP A 65 9.19 4.73 6.80
C TRP A 65 10.07 5.19 7.96
N PHE A 66 10.69 6.36 7.79
CA PHE A 66 11.59 6.92 8.79
C PHE A 66 10.81 7.84 9.72
N ASP A 67 10.87 7.55 11.03
CA ASP A 67 10.28 8.41 12.06
C ASP A 67 11.37 9.37 12.55
N ALA A 68 11.29 10.62 12.12
CA ALA A 68 12.28 11.62 12.47
C ALA A 68 12.28 11.96 13.97
N LYS A 69 11.15 11.84 14.65
CA LYS A 69 11.06 12.12 16.09
C LYS A 69 11.76 11.04 16.90
N ALA A 70 11.59 9.79 16.53
CA ALA A 70 12.23 8.66 17.20
C ALA A 70 13.61 8.34 16.64
N GLY A 71 13.95 8.84 15.46
CA GLY A 71 15.23 8.59 14.81
C GLY A 71 15.39 7.15 14.33
N VAL A 72 14.30 6.45 14.06
CA VAL A 72 14.32 5.05 13.66
C VAL A 72 13.48 4.79 12.43
N VAL A 73 13.78 3.69 11.73
CA VAL A 73 12.94 3.20 10.66
C VAL A 73 11.86 2.32 11.25
N VAL A 74 10.60 2.68 11.00
CA VAL A 74 9.44 1.91 11.42
C VAL A 74 9.14 0.89 10.32
N ARG A 75 9.08 -0.39 10.68
CA ARG A 75 8.76 -1.46 9.75
C ARG A 75 7.30 -1.87 9.90
N PRO A 76 6.52 -1.90 8.81
CA PRO A 76 5.13 -2.30 8.89
C PRO A 76 5.02 -3.81 9.08
N ARG A 77 3.89 -4.25 9.66
CA ARG A 77 3.58 -5.66 9.74
C ARG A 77 3.33 -6.26 8.36
N LEU A 78 2.70 -5.47 7.49
CA LEU A 78 2.41 -5.87 6.11
C LEU A 78 3.31 -5.06 5.17
N HIS A 79 4.45 -5.61 4.79
CA HIS A 79 5.35 -4.95 3.84
C HIS A 79 4.94 -5.35 2.42
N LEU A 80 3.88 -4.72 1.92
CA LEU A 80 3.28 -5.05 0.63
C LEU A 80 3.60 -4.05 -0.47
N ILE A 81 4.13 -2.89 -0.10
CA ILE A 81 4.49 -1.82 -1.03
C ILE A 81 5.93 -1.40 -0.75
N GLN A 82 6.67 -1.08 -1.82
CA GLN A 82 8.01 -0.49 -1.71
C GLN A 82 8.06 0.81 -2.50
N ARG A 83 8.79 1.79 -1.97
CA ARG A 83 9.01 3.05 -2.65
C ARG A 83 10.21 2.91 -3.57
N ARG A 84 10.05 3.32 -4.82
CA ARG A 84 11.16 3.36 -5.77
C ARG A 84 11.28 4.75 -6.34
N ARG A 85 12.51 5.25 -6.39
CA ARG A 85 12.79 6.57 -6.92
C ARG A 85 12.45 6.63 -8.41
N ILE A 86 11.85 7.75 -8.82
CA ILE A 86 11.56 7.99 -10.23
C ILE A 86 12.86 8.40 -10.93
N LEU A 87 13.25 7.64 -11.95
CA LEU A 87 14.47 7.95 -12.72
C LEU A 87 14.26 9.24 -13.52
N GLY A 88 15.17 10.18 -13.37
CA GLY A 88 15.12 11.46 -14.07
C GLY A 88 14.04 12.41 -13.57
N GLY A 89 13.36 12.09 -12.46
CA GLY A 89 12.30 12.91 -11.89
C GLY A 89 12.45 13.07 -10.39
N ARG A 90 11.47 13.74 -9.77
CA ARG A 90 11.40 13.91 -8.33
C ARG A 90 10.38 12.95 -7.74
N GLY A 91 10.65 12.50 -6.52
CA GLY A 91 9.71 11.70 -5.75
C GLY A 91 9.84 10.21 -6.01
N TYR A 92 8.81 9.50 -5.61
CA TYR A 92 8.79 8.04 -5.61
C TYR A 92 7.49 7.52 -6.19
N ARG A 93 7.57 6.34 -6.82
CA ARG A 93 6.39 5.54 -7.12
C ARG A 93 6.33 4.38 -6.15
N MET A 94 5.11 4.02 -5.77
CA MET A 94 4.85 2.88 -4.91
C MET A 94 4.64 1.65 -5.78
N HIS A 95 5.47 0.64 -5.56
CA HIS A 95 5.42 -0.63 -6.28
C HIS A 95 5.00 -1.74 -5.32
N VAL A 96 4.29 -2.74 -5.83
CA VAL A 96 3.93 -3.91 -5.02
C VAL A 96 5.16 -4.77 -4.82
N THR A 97 5.37 -5.25 -3.59
CA THR A 97 6.48 -6.16 -3.27
C THR A 97 6.17 -7.57 -3.76
N THR A 98 7.19 -8.45 -3.74
CA THR A 98 7.00 -9.87 -4.05
C THR A 98 5.96 -10.50 -3.12
N LYS A 99 6.00 -10.14 -1.82
CA LYS A 99 5.02 -10.59 -0.84
C LYS A 99 3.61 -10.14 -1.22
N GLY A 100 3.48 -8.88 -1.66
CA GLY A 100 2.18 -8.35 -2.09
C GLY A 100 1.65 -9.08 -3.31
N ARG A 101 2.49 -9.40 -4.27
CA ARG A 101 2.07 -10.15 -5.46
C ARG A 101 1.62 -11.56 -5.12
N LYS A 102 2.32 -12.24 -4.22
CA LYS A 102 1.92 -13.56 -3.75
C LYS A 102 0.55 -13.52 -3.07
N LEU A 103 0.29 -12.46 -2.30
CA LEU A 103 -1.01 -12.30 -1.64
C LEU A 103 -2.14 -12.10 -2.65
N LEU A 104 -1.87 -11.38 -3.76
CA LEU A 104 -2.83 -11.18 -4.83
C LEU A 104 -3.11 -12.46 -5.63
N GLU A 105 -2.14 -13.33 -5.74
CA GLU A 105 -2.28 -14.59 -6.46
C GLU A 105 -3.08 -15.64 -5.67
N GLY A 106 -3.23 -15.41 -4.40
CA GLY A 106 -3.98 -16.30 -3.51
C GLY A 106 -3.11 -17.32 -2.82
#